data_59f19e9b8c91eec998d92264998ceff5
#
_entry.id   59f19e9b8c91eec998d92264998ceff5
#
_cell.length_a   1.000
_cell.length_b   1.000
_cell.length_c   1.000
_cell.angle_alpha   90.00
_cell.angle_beta   90.00
_cell.angle_gamma   90.00
#
_symmetry.space_group_name_H-M   'P 1'
#
loop_
_entity.id
_entity.type
_entity.pdbx_description
1 polymer ?
#
loop_
_entity_poly.entity_id
_entity_poly.type
_entity_poly.pdbx_seq_one_letter_code
_entity_poly.pdbx_strand_id
1 'polypeptide(L)'
;MELKAPAKVNWHLAVGKRRPDGYHPILSIFQTCDMYDTLDIEVGEGPFSVTVTGLEEYCERGKSTIDKAARLWHECTGFDRSVRVGVTKRIPVQAGLGGGSSDAASVLLYLNSLSDCPMTCEALVEFGAQVGCDIPFFISQARAAVVTSLGEQVRPIKARELRGFIILTEGQKVSTREAYEALDGRKEIPPFETEADLEETYRLPVSQWNFRNDFLLVNKVPDIEVLDGEKLLLTGSGSCFVLLTEREKLTLKDGMKAIRVSF
;
A
#
# COMPACT_ATOMS: atom_id res chain seq x y z
N MET A 1 -22.04 -8.63 1.05
CA MET A 1 -21.28 -8.30 -0.18
C MET A 1 -19.82 -8.65 0.04
N GLU A 2 -19.25 -9.55 -0.80
CA GLU A 2 -17.82 -9.88 -0.71
C GLU A 2 -17.03 -8.97 -1.65
N LEU A 3 -15.95 -8.36 -1.12
CA LEU A 3 -15.01 -7.53 -1.86
C LEU A 3 -13.59 -8.06 -1.71
N LYS A 4 -12.75 -7.85 -2.73
CA LYS A 4 -11.32 -8.14 -2.72
C LYS A 4 -10.54 -6.85 -2.62
N ALA A 5 -9.72 -6.71 -1.58
CA ALA A 5 -8.85 -5.57 -1.35
C ALA A 5 -7.41 -5.95 -1.73
N PRO A 6 -6.85 -5.45 -2.86
CA PRO A 6 -5.55 -5.87 -3.36
C PRO A 6 -4.39 -5.31 -2.53
N ALA A 7 -3.28 -6.04 -2.46
CA ALA A 7 -2.02 -5.49 -2.03
C ALA A 7 -1.41 -4.56 -3.10
N LYS A 8 -0.49 -3.68 -2.68
CA LYS A 8 0.38 -2.91 -3.58
C LYS A 8 1.83 -3.14 -3.25
N VAL A 9 2.67 -2.87 -4.21
CA VAL A 9 4.11 -2.75 -4.02
C VAL A 9 4.59 -1.38 -4.48
N ASN A 10 5.76 -0.98 -4.00
CA ASN A 10 6.49 0.18 -4.50
C ASN A 10 7.66 -0.34 -5.35
N TRP A 11 7.69 0.00 -6.63
CA TRP A 11 8.86 -0.28 -7.47
C TRP A 11 9.99 0.71 -7.17
N HIS A 12 9.63 1.97 -6.97
CA HIS A 12 10.50 3.07 -6.57
C HIS A 12 9.89 3.78 -5.36
N LEU A 13 10.71 4.24 -4.42
CA LEU A 13 10.26 5.06 -3.30
C LEU A 13 11.38 6.00 -2.84
N ALA A 14 11.39 7.18 -3.40
CA ALA A 14 12.23 8.27 -2.95
C ALA A 14 11.49 9.11 -1.89
N VAL A 15 12.20 9.52 -0.85
CA VAL A 15 11.66 10.30 0.27
C VAL A 15 12.40 11.61 0.38
N GLY A 16 11.68 12.71 0.26
CA GLY A 16 12.24 14.06 0.33
C GLY A 16 12.50 14.55 1.75
N LYS A 17 12.95 15.79 1.83
CA LYS A 17 13.20 16.46 3.12
C LYS A 17 11.88 16.63 3.90
N ARG A 18 11.97 16.45 5.23
CA ARG A 18 10.86 16.70 6.14
C ARG A 18 10.32 18.12 6.00
N ARG A 19 9.03 18.26 5.86
CA ARG A 19 8.28 19.51 5.75
C ARG A 19 8.03 20.12 7.14
N PRO A 20 7.69 21.42 7.23
CA PRO A 20 7.35 22.04 8.51
C PRO A 20 6.14 21.40 9.22
N ASP A 21 5.24 20.75 8.48
CA ASP A 21 4.12 19.99 9.01
C ASP A 21 4.49 18.60 9.56
N GLY A 22 5.77 18.24 9.48
CA GLY A 22 6.32 17.00 10.02
C GLY A 22 6.27 15.81 9.07
N TYR A 23 5.72 15.97 7.87
CA TYR A 23 5.64 14.92 6.85
C TYR A 23 6.76 15.03 5.81
N HIS A 24 6.97 13.96 5.06
CA HIS A 24 7.94 13.87 3.97
C HIS A 24 7.22 13.75 2.63
N PRO A 25 7.58 14.56 1.63
CA PRO A 25 7.11 14.28 0.28
C PRO A 25 7.78 13.01 -0.25
N ILE A 26 7.06 12.29 -1.07
CA ILE A 26 7.54 11.09 -1.74
C ILE A 26 7.44 11.22 -3.25
N LEU A 27 8.26 10.44 -3.95
CA LEU A 27 8.07 10.11 -5.36
C LEU A 27 8.17 8.60 -5.49
N SER A 28 7.12 7.97 -6.03
CA SER A 28 7.01 6.52 -6.06
C SER A 28 6.29 6.01 -7.30
N ILE A 29 6.51 4.74 -7.63
CA ILE A 29 5.62 3.97 -8.50
C ILE A 29 4.96 2.89 -7.66
N PHE A 30 3.63 2.95 -7.58
CA PHE A 30 2.80 1.91 -6.98
C PHE A 30 2.27 0.98 -8.07
N GLN A 31 2.16 -0.31 -7.74
CA GLN A 31 1.42 -1.28 -8.55
C GLN A 31 0.74 -2.29 -7.65
N THR A 32 -0.51 -2.63 -7.98
CA THR A 32 -1.24 -3.71 -7.29
C THR A 32 -0.72 -5.08 -7.71
N CYS A 33 -0.92 -6.09 -6.85
CA CYS A 33 -0.65 -7.49 -7.18
C CYS A 33 -1.86 -8.37 -6.85
N ASP A 34 -1.82 -9.62 -7.28
CA ASP A 34 -2.90 -10.62 -7.13
C ASP A 34 -2.97 -11.25 -5.73
N MET A 35 -2.47 -10.55 -4.72
CA MET A 35 -2.67 -10.88 -3.31
C MET A 35 -3.78 -9.97 -2.74
N TYR A 36 -4.79 -10.57 -2.11
CA TYR A 36 -5.99 -9.84 -1.65
C TYR A 36 -6.35 -10.21 -0.23
N ASP A 37 -6.79 -9.22 0.54
CA ASP A 37 -7.69 -9.46 1.67
C ASP A 37 -9.11 -9.60 1.16
N THR A 38 -9.95 -10.32 1.89
CA THR A 38 -11.36 -10.47 1.57
C THR A 38 -12.20 -9.77 2.63
N LEU A 39 -13.15 -8.95 2.19
CA LEU A 39 -14.05 -8.20 3.07
C LEU A 39 -15.47 -8.64 2.82
N ASP A 40 -16.13 -9.14 3.87
CA ASP A 40 -17.59 -9.34 3.89
C ASP A 40 -18.24 -8.11 4.51
N ILE A 41 -18.99 -7.33 3.69
CA ILE A 41 -19.59 -6.07 4.11
C ILE A 41 -21.11 -6.21 4.13
N GLU A 42 -21.71 -5.87 5.26
CA GLU A 42 -23.14 -5.72 5.45
C GLU A 42 -23.45 -4.28 5.90
N VAL A 43 -24.42 -3.66 5.20
CA VAL A 43 -24.97 -2.37 5.61
C VAL A 43 -26.43 -2.57 5.96
N GLY A 44 -26.76 -2.38 7.24
CA GLY A 44 -28.09 -2.55 7.79
C GLY A 44 -28.80 -1.21 8.01
N GLU A 45 -30.06 -1.28 8.41
CA GLU A 45 -30.83 -0.12 8.86
C GLU A 45 -30.49 0.22 10.33
N GLY A 46 -30.92 1.40 10.77
CA GLY A 46 -30.76 1.90 12.13
C GLY A 46 -29.61 2.91 12.24
N PRO A 47 -29.37 3.45 13.44
CA PRO A 47 -28.37 4.51 13.63
C PRO A 47 -26.96 4.02 13.28
N PHE A 48 -26.11 4.97 12.89
CA PHE A 48 -24.74 4.67 12.53
C PHE A 48 -24.02 3.87 13.62
N SER A 49 -23.44 2.79 13.19
CA SER A 49 -22.48 2.02 13.97
C SER A 49 -21.50 1.34 13.02
N VAL A 50 -20.26 1.16 13.44
CA VAL A 50 -19.27 0.39 12.69
C VAL A 50 -18.74 -0.75 13.55
N THR A 51 -18.75 -1.95 12.99
CA THR A 51 -18.19 -3.15 13.62
C THR A 51 -17.28 -3.84 12.66
N VAL A 52 -16.00 -3.95 13.01
CA VAL A 52 -14.98 -4.66 12.23
C VAL A 52 -14.55 -5.88 13.02
N THR A 53 -14.49 -7.03 12.36
CA THR A 53 -14.03 -8.32 12.90
C THR A 53 -12.94 -8.93 12.04
N GLY A 54 -12.15 -9.85 12.60
CA GLY A 54 -11.03 -10.49 11.91
C GLY A 54 -9.72 -9.69 11.95
N LEU A 55 -9.68 -8.61 12.75
CA LEU A 55 -8.49 -7.78 12.96
C LEU A 55 -8.01 -7.77 14.42
N GLU A 56 -8.56 -8.60 15.28
CA GLU A 56 -8.33 -8.61 16.73
C GLU A 56 -6.87 -8.89 17.10
N GLU A 57 -6.13 -9.63 16.26
CA GLU A 57 -4.70 -9.90 16.44
C GLU A 57 -3.79 -8.72 16.05
N TYR A 58 -4.32 -7.74 15.32
CA TYR A 58 -3.51 -6.68 14.67
C TYR A 58 -3.75 -5.30 15.27
N CYS A 59 -4.95 -5.04 15.77
CA CYS A 59 -5.29 -3.76 16.39
C CYS A 59 -6.42 -3.91 17.42
N GLU A 60 -6.53 -2.91 18.30
CA GLU A 60 -7.64 -2.81 19.24
C GLU A 60 -8.97 -2.60 18.49
N ARG A 61 -10.05 -3.15 19.03
CA ARG A 61 -11.39 -2.99 18.47
C ARG A 61 -11.76 -1.51 18.31
N GLY A 62 -12.29 -1.14 17.17
CA GLY A 62 -12.69 0.22 16.85
C GLY A 62 -11.54 1.16 16.45
N LYS A 63 -10.31 0.66 16.30
CA LYS A 63 -9.12 1.44 15.94
C LYS A 63 -8.50 1.07 14.58
N SER A 64 -9.14 0.22 13.79
CA SER A 64 -8.66 -0.11 12.45
C SER A 64 -8.81 1.08 11.49
N THR A 65 -8.09 1.02 10.37
CA THR A 65 -8.23 2.01 9.29
C THR A 65 -9.65 2.00 8.70
N ILE A 66 -10.32 0.83 8.70
CA ILE A 66 -11.73 0.69 8.30
C ILE A 66 -12.63 1.47 9.26
N ASP A 67 -12.43 1.32 10.60
CA ASP A 67 -13.21 2.06 11.59
C ASP A 67 -13.08 3.58 11.38
N LYS A 68 -11.85 4.05 11.15
CA LYS A 68 -11.56 5.47 10.89
C LYS A 68 -12.27 5.95 9.63
N ALA A 69 -12.18 5.17 8.55
CA ALA A 69 -12.82 5.49 7.27
C ALA A 69 -14.34 5.58 7.37
N ALA A 70 -14.98 4.59 7.99
CA ALA A 70 -16.43 4.55 8.13
C ALA A 70 -16.97 5.67 9.06
N ARG A 71 -16.24 6.02 10.14
CA ARG A 71 -16.62 7.15 11.01
C ARG A 71 -16.52 8.48 10.29
N LEU A 72 -15.41 8.73 9.59
CA LEU A 72 -15.25 9.94 8.81
C LEU A 72 -16.31 10.05 7.70
N TRP A 73 -16.67 8.91 7.08
CA TRP A 73 -17.75 8.85 6.10
C TRP A 73 -19.09 9.30 6.71
N HIS A 74 -19.45 8.75 7.86
CA HIS A 74 -20.66 9.15 8.58
C HIS A 74 -20.65 10.66 8.93
N GLU A 75 -19.55 11.14 9.51
CA GLU A 75 -19.40 12.55 9.93
C GLU A 75 -19.54 13.55 8.78
N CYS A 76 -18.98 13.22 7.60
CA CYS A 76 -18.96 14.13 6.45
C CYS A 76 -20.21 14.02 5.56
N THR A 77 -20.84 12.85 5.48
CA THR A 77 -21.97 12.63 4.56
C THR A 77 -23.34 12.55 5.24
N GLY A 78 -23.37 12.42 6.57
CA GLY A 78 -24.59 12.14 7.32
C GLY A 78 -25.13 10.72 7.10
N PHE A 79 -24.31 9.80 6.56
CA PHE A 79 -24.68 8.40 6.35
C PHE A 79 -25.01 7.73 7.69
N ASP A 80 -26.30 7.52 7.95
CA ASP A 80 -26.80 7.03 9.23
C ASP A 80 -27.35 5.59 9.12
N ARG A 81 -26.42 4.65 8.87
CA ARG A 81 -26.72 3.21 8.75
C ARG A 81 -25.64 2.40 9.47
N SER A 82 -26.00 1.19 9.91
CA SER A 82 -25.04 0.27 10.53
C SER A 82 -24.12 -0.37 9.46
N VAL A 83 -22.81 -0.43 9.73
CA VAL A 83 -21.79 -1.03 8.85
C VAL A 83 -21.09 -2.16 9.60
N ARG A 84 -21.14 -3.37 9.07
CA ARG A 84 -20.40 -4.53 9.59
C ARG A 84 -19.41 -5.00 8.51
N VAL A 85 -18.17 -5.20 8.92
CA VAL A 85 -17.10 -5.64 8.01
C VAL A 85 -16.37 -6.83 8.66
N GLY A 86 -16.51 -8.01 8.07
CA GLY A 86 -15.68 -9.16 8.38
C GLY A 86 -14.44 -9.17 7.48
N VAL A 87 -13.25 -9.19 8.06
CA VAL A 87 -11.98 -9.16 7.32
C VAL A 87 -11.28 -10.51 7.40
N THR A 88 -10.97 -11.09 6.24
CA THR A 88 -10.06 -12.24 6.12
C THR A 88 -8.71 -11.75 5.62
N LYS A 89 -7.73 -11.65 6.53
CA LYS A 89 -6.38 -11.18 6.22
C LYS A 89 -5.54 -12.24 5.54
N ARG A 90 -5.01 -11.88 4.37
CA ARG A 90 -3.99 -12.64 3.61
C ARG A 90 -2.78 -11.78 3.30
N ILE A 91 -2.96 -10.46 3.19
CA ILE A 91 -1.87 -9.51 3.02
C ILE A 91 -1.13 -9.39 4.34
N PRO A 92 0.18 -9.67 4.39
CA PRO A 92 1.00 -9.52 5.59
C PRO A 92 0.87 -8.12 6.20
N VAL A 93 0.58 -8.07 7.49
CA VAL A 93 0.37 -6.80 8.21
C VAL A 93 1.71 -6.15 8.53
N GLN A 94 1.78 -4.81 8.41
CA GLN A 94 3.01 -4.02 8.63
C GLN A 94 4.18 -4.42 7.73
N ALA A 95 3.91 -4.84 6.51
CA ALA A 95 4.87 -5.35 5.54
C ALA A 95 5.14 -4.39 4.37
N GLY A 96 4.63 -3.15 4.41
CA GLY A 96 4.77 -2.19 3.31
C GLY A 96 3.86 -2.46 2.09
N LEU A 97 2.89 -3.37 2.24
CA LEU A 97 2.02 -3.84 1.15
C LEU A 97 0.66 -3.11 1.07
N GLY A 98 0.39 -2.15 1.94
CA GLY A 98 -0.80 -1.30 1.90
C GLY A 98 -2.13 -1.97 2.27
N GLY A 99 -2.13 -3.19 2.87
CA GLY A 99 -3.35 -3.96 3.11
C GLY A 99 -4.43 -3.20 3.87
N GLY A 100 -4.11 -2.57 5.01
CA GLY A 100 -5.11 -1.81 5.77
C GLY A 100 -5.68 -0.59 5.04
N SER A 101 -4.88 0.04 4.17
CA SER A 101 -5.34 1.14 3.30
C SER A 101 -6.23 0.64 2.18
N SER A 102 -5.91 -0.54 1.62
CA SER A 102 -6.73 -1.21 0.61
C SER A 102 -8.09 -1.63 1.16
N ASP A 103 -8.10 -2.20 2.38
CA ASP A 103 -9.33 -2.58 3.10
C ASP A 103 -10.23 -1.35 3.28
N ALA A 104 -9.68 -0.25 3.80
CA ALA A 104 -10.42 0.99 4.02
C ALA A 104 -10.92 1.63 2.72
N ALA A 105 -10.10 1.65 1.66
CA ALA A 105 -10.49 2.15 0.35
C ALA A 105 -11.66 1.34 -0.24
N SER A 106 -11.61 0.00 -0.10
CA SER A 106 -12.67 -0.90 -0.56
C SER A 106 -13.99 -0.62 0.15
N VAL A 107 -13.95 -0.36 1.46
CA VAL A 107 -15.13 0.04 2.24
C VAL A 107 -15.64 1.41 1.77
N LEU A 108 -14.78 2.42 1.58
CA LEU A 108 -15.18 3.75 1.12
C LEU A 108 -15.82 3.70 -0.27
N LEU A 109 -15.25 2.95 -1.20
CA LEU A 109 -15.83 2.76 -2.54
C LEU A 109 -17.23 2.13 -2.46
N TYR A 110 -17.40 1.13 -1.58
CA TYR A 110 -18.69 0.49 -1.39
C TYR A 110 -19.72 1.44 -0.74
N LEU A 111 -19.35 2.16 0.32
CA LEU A 111 -20.23 3.14 0.98
C LEU A 111 -20.63 4.27 0.00
N ASN A 112 -19.68 4.74 -0.82
CA ASN A 112 -19.94 5.74 -1.85
C ASN A 112 -20.97 5.23 -2.88
N SER A 113 -20.89 3.95 -3.25
CA SER A 113 -21.84 3.35 -4.21
C SER A 113 -23.25 3.22 -3.66
N LEU A 114 -23.44 3.27 -2.34
CA LEU A 114 -24.75 3.24 -1.67
C LEU A 114 -25.33 4.63 -1.39
N SER A 115 -24.59 5.69 -1.69
CA SER A 115 -25.02 7.07 -1.45
C SER A 115 -26.00 7.52 -2.53
N ASP A 116 -27.04 8.26 -2.14
CA ASP A 116 -27.96 8.91 -3.07
C ASP A 116 -27.27 10.02 -3.89
N CYS A 117 -26.16 10.57 -3.37
CA CYS A 117 -25.32 11.55 -4.03
C CYS A 117 -23.84 11.12 -3.92
N PRO A 118 -23.39 10.14 -4.76
CA PRO A 118 -22.04 9.64 -4.68
C PRO A 118 -21.01 10.70 -5.04
N MET A 119 -19.90 10.72 -4.30
CA MET A 119 -18.74 11.56 -4.62
C MET A 119 -18.14 11.12 -5.96
N THR A 120 -17.59 12.08 -6.71
CA THR A 120 -16.73 11.75 -7.87
C THR A 120 -15.47 11.05 -7.41
N CYS A 121 -14.75 10.42 -8.34
CA CYS A 121 -13.49 9.75 -8.01
C CYS A 121 -12.49 10.71 -7.36
N GLU A 122 -12.36 11.92 -7.90
CA GLU A 122 -11.46 12.98 -7.39
C GLU A 122 -11.83 13.38 -5.95
N ALA A 123 -13.12 13.64 -5.70
CA ALA A 123 -13.60 14.00 -4.36
C ALA A 123 -13.39 12.84 -3.35
N LEU A 124 -13.59 11.59 -3.78
CA LEU A 124 -13.38 10.43 -2.92
C LEU A 124 -11.88 10.18 -2.65
N VAL A 125 -11.00 10.47 -3.61
CA VAL A 125 -9.54 10.45 -3.44
C VAL A 125 -9.11 11.46 -2.38
N GLU A 126 -9.58 12.72 -2.46
CA GLU A 126 -9.31 13.76 -1.46
C GLU A 126 -9.87 13.39 -0.08
N PHE A 127 -11.04 12.78 -0.04
CA PHE A 127 -11.63 12.24 1.17
C PHE A 127 -10.76 11.13 1.78
N GLY A 128 -10.35 10.17 0.98
CA GLY A 128 -9.53 9.03 1.40
C GLY A 128 -8.16 9.46 1.94
N ALA A 129 -7.58 10.54 1.42
CA ALA A 129 -6.31 11.10 1.90
C ALA A 129 -6.36 11.51 3.39
N GLN A 130 -7.53 11.93 3.90
CA GLN A 130 -7.72 12.27 5.31
C GLN A 130 -7.68 11.04 6.24
N VAL A 131 -7.92 9.86 5.70
CA VAL A 131 -7.85 8.59 6.41
C VAL A 131 -6.45 8.01 6.40
N GLY A 132 -5.77 8.01 5.23
CA GLY A 132 -4.41 7.52 5.09
C GLY A 132 -3.82 7.74 3.70
N CYS A 133 -2.50 7.94 3.63
CA CYS A 133 -1.79 8.37 2.42
C CYS A 133 -1.83 7.37 1.25
N ASP A 134 -1.94 6.06 1.50
CA ASP A 134 -2.03 5.04 0.45
C ASP A 134 -3.46 4.81 -0.06
N ILE A 135 -4.48 5.31 0.67
CA ILE A 135 -5.90 5.11 0.33
C ILE A 135 -6.27 5.72 -1.03
N PRO A 136 -5.80 6.93 -1.39
CA PRO A 136 -6.02 7.53 -2.70
C PRO A 136 -5.67 6.62 -3.87
N PHE A 137 -4.55 5.91 -3.78
CA PHE A 137 -4.15 4.96 -4.83
C PHE A 137 -5.20 3.85 -5.03
N PHE A 138 -5.69 3.26 -3.95
CA PHE A 138 -6.69 2.19 -4.05
C PHE A 138 -8.06 2.70 -4.49
N ILE A 139 -8.46 3.91 -4.07
CA ILE A 139 -9.69 4.56 -4.52
C ILE A 139 -9.64 4.86 -6.03
N SER A 140 -8.50 5.24 -6.57
CA SER A 140 -8.33 5.49 -8.01
C SER A 140 -8.54 4.25 -8.88
N GLN A 141 -8.52 3.06 -8.28
CA GLN A 141 -8.62 1.75 -8.94
C GLN A 141 -7.57 1.53 -10.04
N ALA A 142 -6.51 2.35 -10.05
CA ALA A 142 -5.40 2.17 -10.97
C ALA A 142 -4.60 0.91 -10.61
N ARG A 143 -4.26 0.09 -11.62
CA ARG A 143 -3.34 -1.04 -11.40
C ARG A 143 -1.91 -0.59 -11.15
N ALA A 144 -1.50 0.53 -11.75
CA ALA A 144 -0.22 1.19 -11.48
C ALA A 144 -0.36 2.71 -11.56
N ALA A 145 0.43 3.43 -10.76
CA ALA A 145 0.45 4.89 -10.75
C ALA A 145 1.82 5.44 -10.35
N VAL A 146 2.16 6.62 -10.87
CA VAL A 146 3.13 7.51 -10.22
C VAL A 146 2.41 8.20 -9.08
N VAL A 147 3.03 8.16 -7.90
CA VAL A 147 2.47 8.69 -6.65
C VAL A 147 3.43 9.70 -6.07
N THR A 148 2.91 10.90 -5.78
CA THR A 148 3.70 12.04 -5.31
C THR A 148 3.09 12.72 -4.09
N SER A 149 3.68 13.84 -3.65
CA SER A 149 3.30 14.59 -2.46
C SER A 149 3.43 13.73 -1.20
N LEU A 150 2.41 13.56 -0.37
CA LEU A 150 2.45 12.66 0.80
C LEU A 150 1.94 11.24 0.48
N GLY A 151 1.57 10.98 -0.79
CA GLY A 151 0.95 9.73 -1.26
C GLY A 151 -0.45 9.94 -1.85
N GLU A 152 -1.00 11.16 -1.72
CA GLU A 152 -2.35 11.49 -2.17
C GLU A 152 -2.45 11.91 -3.63
N GLN A 153 -1.35 12.35 -4.25
CA GLN A 153 -1.35 12.67 -5.68
C GLN A 153 -1.07 11.40 -6.48
N VAL A 154 -2.09 10.91 -7.15
CA VAL A 154 -2.06 9.65 -7.89
C VAL A 154 -2.28 9.93 -9.36
N ARG A 155 -1.26 9.65 -10.18
CA ARG A 155 -1.33 9.72 -11.64
C ARG A 155 -1.25 8.31 -12.23
N PRO A 156 -2.38 7.75 -12.72
CA PRO A 156 -2.39 6.41 -13.30
C PRO A 156 -1.42 6.29 -14.47
N ILE A 157 -0.74 5.14 -14.55
CA ILE A 157 0.12 4.74 -15.66
C ILE A 157 -0.26 3.33 -16.13
N LYS A 158 0.22 2.94 -17.32
CA LYS A 158 -0.02 1.59 -17.82
C LYS A 158 0.72 0.57 -16.95
N ALA A 159 -0.02 -0.30 -16.28
CA ALA A 159 0.56 -1.39 -15.49
C ALA A 159 1.35 -2.37 -16.37
N ARG A 160 2.36 -2.99 -15.80
CA ARG A 160 3.14 -4.06 -16.43
C ARG A 160 2.69 -5.41 -15.89
N GLU A 161 2.66 -6.40 -16.78
CA GLU A 161 2.47 -7.79 -16.40
C GLU A 161 3.82 -8.36 -15.97
N LEU A 162 4.00 -8.53 -14.67
CA LEU A 162 5.23 -9.01 -14.04
C LEU A 162 4.93 -10.19 -13.13
N ARG A 163 5.93 -11.01 -12.88
CA ARG A 163 5.84 -12.15 -11.96
C ARG A 163 6.96 -12.12 -10.96
N GLY A 164 6.71 -12.69 -9.79
CA GLY A 164 7.73 -12.74 -8.75
C GLY A 164 7.23 -13.29 -7.43
N PHE A 165 7.98 -12.98 -6.40
CA PHE A 165 7.67 -13.39 -5.04
C PHE A 165 7.75 -12.21 -4.09
N ILE A 166 6.79 -12.12 -3.18
CA ILE A 166 6.92 -11.31 -1.97
C ILE A 166 7.73 -12.12 -0.96
N ILE A 167 8.86 -11.58 -0.53
CA ILE A 167 9.78 -12.18 0.43
C ILE A 167 9.54 -11.57 1.80
N LEU A 168 9.18 -12.41 2.74
CA LEU A 168 9.00 -12.07 4.15
C LEU A 168 10.17 -12.60 4.95
N THR A 169 10.77 -11.76 5.81
CA THR A 169 11.82 -12.16 6.75
C THR A 169 11.30 -12.09 8.18
N GLU A 170 11.45 -13.17 8.93
CA GLU A 170 11.05 -13.21 10.32
C GLU A 170 11.93 -12.29 11.18
N GLY A 171 11.34 -11.63 12.19
CA GLY A 171 12.07 -10.78 13.13
C GLY A 171 12.45 -9.39 12.65
N GLN A 172 12.26 -9.07 11.37
CA GLN A 172 12.46 -7.71 10.87
C GLN A 172 11.12 -6.93 10.93
N LYS A 173 10.95 -6.12 11.95
CA LYS A 173 9.83 -5.17 12.04
C LYS A 173 10.40 -3.80 12.32
N VAL A 174 10.41 -2.95 11.30
CA VAL A 174 10.67 -1.53 11.46
C VAL A 174 9.31 -0.83 11.34
N SER A 175 8.93 -0.06 12.35
CA SER A 175 7.71 0.73 12.22
C SER A 175 7.91 1.83 11.18
N THR A 176 6.87 2.17 10.43
CA THR A 176 6.93 3.25 9.44
C THR A 176 7.45 4.55 10.06
N ARG A 177 7.06 4.85 11.28
CA ARG A 177 7.54 6.03 12.03
C ARG A 177 9.04 5.99 12.25
N GLU A 178 9.58 4.89 12.80
CA GLU A 178 11.02 4.73 13.03
C GLU A 178 11.82 4.79 11.73
N ALA A 179 11.26 4.22 10.64
CA ALA A 179 11.87 4.30 9.32
C ALA A 179 12.01 5.76 8.83
N TYR A 180 10.97 6.58 8.97
CA TYR A 180 11.02 8.01 8.63
C TYR A 180 11.97 8.80 9.56
N GLU A 181 11.94 8.56 10.86
CA GLU A 181 12.83 9.20 11.83
C GLU A 181 14.34 8.91 11.51
N ALA A 182 14.62 7.69 11.06
CA ALA A 182 15.99 7.35 10.62
C ALA A 182 16.40 8.10 9.33
N LEU A 183 15.46 8.38 8.44
CA LEU A 183 15.73 9.18 7.25
C LEU A 183 16.03 10.65 7.59
N ASP A 184 15.48 11.19 8.66
CA ASP A 184 15.78 12.56 9.13
C ASP A 184 17.25 12.73 9.50
N GLY A 185 17.95 11.67 9.91
CA GLY A 185 19.37 11.65 10.24
C GLY A 185 20.32 11.62 9.02
N ARG A 186 19.81 11.56 7.79
CA ARG A 186 20.64 11.52 6.58
C ARG A 186 21.43 12.82 6.40
N LYS A 187 22.72 12.68 6.08
CA LYS A 187 23.58 13.83 5.74
C LYS A 187 23.20 14.47 4.40
N GLU A 188 22.80 13.63 3.45
CA GLU A 188 22.41 14.02 2.10
C GLU A 188 21.09 13.37 1.73
N ILE A 189 20.24 14.14 1.06
CA ILE A 189 18.97 13.66 0.49
C ILE A 189 19.16 13.73 -1.02
N PRO A 190 19.18 12.56 -1.70
CA PRO A 190 19.29 12.56 -3.14
C PRO A 190 18.12 13.32 -3.77
N PRO A 191 18.35 14.09 -4.85
CA PRO A 191 17.27 14.75 -5.54
C PRO A 191 16.22 13.74 -6.05
N PHE A 192 14.99 14.18 -6.20
CA PHE A 192 13.99 13.40 -6.89
C PHE A 192 14.32 13.33 -8.38
N GLU A 193 14.09 12.17 -8.95
CA GLU A 193 13.94 11.98 -10.38
C GLU A 193 12.71 12.79 -10.84
N THR A 194 12.57 13.09 -12.15
CA THR A 194 11.29 13.58 -12.64
C THR A 194 10.29 12.41 -12.78
N GLU A 195 9.00 12.73 -12.72
CA GLU A 195 7.96 11.71 -12.95
C GLU A 195 8.09 11.07 -14.34
N ALA A 196 8.53 11.84 -15.35
CA ALA A 196 8.75 11.36 -16.71
C ALA A 196 9.90 10.35 -16.77
N ASP A 197 11.05 10.68 -16.14
CA ASP A 197 12.21 9.78 -16.09
C ASP A 197 11.88 8.48 -15.36
N LEU A 198 11.09 8.60 -14.29
CA LEU A 198 10.65 7.45 -13.50
C LEU A 198 9.72 6.54 -14.30
N GLU A 199 8.77 7.12 -15.04
CA GLU A 199 7.87 6.36 -15.91
C GLU A 199 8.61 5.76 -17.11
N GLU A 200 9.60 6.45 -17.68
CA GLU A 200 10.47 5.91 -18.73
C GLU A 200 11.24 4.69 -18.20
N THR A 201 11.89 4.81 -17.04
CA THR A 201 12.59 3.70 -16.38
C THR A 201 11.65 2.51 -16.14
N TYR A 202 10.41 2.77 -15.72
CA TYR A 202 9.42 1.71 -15.49
C TYR A 202 9.07 0.93 -16.75
N ARG A 203 9.15 1.55 -17.93
CA ARG A 203 8.89 0.90 -19.24
C ARG A 203 10.05 0.03 -19.73
N LEU A 204 11.28 0.26 -19.23
CA LEU A 204 12.46 -0.51 -19.62
C LEU A 204 12.35 -1.99 -19.19
N PRO A 205 13.12 -2.90 -19.78
CA PRO A 205 13.29 -4.26 -19.24
C PRO A 205 13.67 -4.22 -17.76
N VAL A 206 13.16 -5.16 -16.97
CA VAL A 206 13.40 -5.23 -15.52
C VAL A 206 14.89 -5.20 -15.18
N SER A 207 15.72 -5.86 -15.97
CA SER A 207 17.20 -5.86 -15.81
C SER A 207 17.82 -4.46 -15.84
N GLN A 208 17.19 -3.49 -16.51
CA GLN A 208 17.65 -2.11 -16.63
C GLN A 208 17.05 -1.16 -15.58
N TRP A 209 16.17 -1.65 -14.71
CA TRP A 209 15.62 -0.81 -13.65
C TRP A 209 16.70 -0.41 -12.64
N ASN A 210 16.81 0.90 -12.40
CA ASN A 210 17.68 1.51 -11.42
C ASN A 210 16.85 2.14 -10.27
N PHE A 211 15.70 1.59 -10.00
CA PHE A 211 14.82 2.05 -8.91
C PHE A 211 15.50 1.97 -7.55
N ARG A 212 15.21 2.94 -6.71
CA ARG A 212 15.67 2.98 -5.32
C ARG A 212 14.48 2.95 -4.35
N ASN A 213 14.77 2.53 -3.15
CA ASN A 213 13.88 2.72 -2.00
C ASN A 213 14.74 3.28 -0.86
N ASP A 214 14.47 4.52 -0.45
CA ASP A 214 15.28 5.22 0.55
C ASP A 214 15.22 4.53 1.92
N PHE A 215 14.21 3.71 2.20
CA PHE A 215 14.13 2.91 3.42
C PHE A 215 15.07 1.69 3.45
N LEU A 216 15.82 1.41 2.38
CA LEU A 216 16.93 0.44 2.44
C LEU A 216 17.96 0.79 3.50
N LEU A 217 18.04 2.07 3.91
CA LEU A 217 18.91 2.53 4.99
C LEU A 217 18.66 1.79 6.32
N VAL A 218 17.41 1.39 6.59
CA VAL A 218 16.98 0.79 7.86
C VAL A 218 16.48 -0.65 7.71
N ASN A 219 16.49 -1.18 6.50
CA ASN A 219 16.06 -2.55 6.24
C ASN A 219 17.24 -3.43 5.83
N LYS A 220 17.35 -4.60 6.44
CA LYS A 220 18.37 -5.58 6.06
C LYS A 220 17.90 -6.34 4.81
N VAL A 221 18.72 -6.28 3.76
CA VAL A 221 18.47 -7.06 2.54
C VAL A 221 18.50 -8.56 2.87
N PRO A 222 17.48 -9.33 2.46
CA PRO A 222 17.45 -10.76 2.68
C PRO A 222 18.57 -11.46 1.90
N ASP A 223 19.16 -12.47 2.52
CA ASP A 223 20.20 -13.29 1.89
C ASP A 223 19.54 -14.33 0.96
N ILE A 224 19.21 -13.88 -0.23
CA ILE A 224 18.60 -14.70 -1.29
C ILE A 224 19.39 -14.55 -2.58
N GLU A 225 19.49 -15.64 -3.33
CA GLU A 225 20.14 -15.64 -4.63
C GLU A 225 19.30 -14.84 -5.63
N VAL A 226 19.92 -13.86 -6.26
CA VAL A 226 19.34 -13.04 -7.36
C VAL A 226 20.13 -13.34 -8.62
N LEU A 227 19.47 -13.93 -9.61
CA LEU A 227 20.08 -14.31 -10.88
C LEU A 227 20.15 -13.13 -11.85
N ASP A 228 20.92 -13.29 -12.93
CA ASP A 228 20.98 -12.27 -13.99
C ASP A 228 19.59 -12.03 -14.58
N GLY A 229 19.26 -10.76 -14.78
CA GLY A 229 17.93 -10.33 -15.25
C GLY A 229 16.85 -10.21 -14.17
N GLU A 230 17.07 -10.71 -12.95
CA GLU A 230 16.16 -10.57 -11.81
C GLU A 230 16.41 -9.25 -11.06
N LYS A 231 15.41 -8.82 -10.28
CA LYS A 231 15.53 -7.66 -9.37
C LYS A 231 14.91 -7.97 -8.03
N LEU A 232 15.65 -7.64 -6.97
CA LEU A 232 15.17 -7.67 -5.59
C LEU A 232 14.96 -6.23 -5.12
N LEU A 233 13.73 -5.86 -4.79
CA LEU A 233 13.33 -4.51 -4.46
C LEU A 233 12.61 -4.49 -3.09
N LEU A 234 12.95 -3.52 -2.23
CA LEU A 234 12.21 -3.27 -0.99
C LEU A 234 10.87 -2.60 -1.32
N THR A 235 9.77 -3.00 -0.67
CA THR A 235 8.47 -2.36 -0.83
C THR A 235 8.04 -1.60 0.43
N GLY A 236 7.45 -0.42 0.24
CA GLY A 236 7.05 0.47 1.34
C GLY A 236 8.22 0.85 2.23
N SER A 237 7.94 1.09 3.50
CA SER A 237 8.96 1.28 4.54
C SER A 237 9.63 -0.04 4.98
N GLY A 238 9.31 -1.13 4.35
CA GLY A 238 9.75 -2.49 4.70
C GLY A 238 8.70 -3.19 5.59
N SER A 239 8.96 -4.40 6.04
CA SER A 239 10.20 -5.19 5.89
C SER A 239 10.18 -6.15 4.69
N CYS A 240 9.16 -6.11 3.84
CA CYS A 240 9.06 -7.03 2.71
C CYS A 240 9.89 -6.59 1.51
N PHE A 241 10.40 -7.58 0.81
CA PHE A 241 11.04 -7.41 -0.49
C PHE A 241 10.22 -8.09 -1.58
N VAL A 242 10.38 -7.62 -2.80
CA VAL A 242 9.83 -8.26 -4.00
C VAL A 242 10.99 -8.74 -4.86
N LEU A 243 11.03 -10.02 -5.15
CA LEU A 243 11.93 -10.60 -6.15
C LEU A 243 11.17 -10.75 -7.46
N LEU A 244 11.49 -9.95 -8.46
CA LEU A 244 10.98 -10.14 -9.82
C LEU A 244 11.75 -11.27 -10.51
N THR A 245 11.04 -12.33 -10.89
CA THR A 245 11.62 -13.55 -11.46
C THR A 245 10.58 -14.38 -12.19
N GLU A 246 10.99 -15.12 -13.20
CA GLU A 246 10.18 -16.16 -13.85
C GLU A 246 10.30 -17.53 -13.17
N ARG A 247 11.16 -17.68 -12.17
CA ARG A 247 11.30 -18.95 -11.42
C ARG A 247 9.97 -19.36 -10.81
N GLU A 248 9.67 -20.66 -10.86
CA GLU A 248 8.46 -21.22 -10.26
C GLU A 248 8.60 -21.46 -8.74
N LYS A 249 9.84 -21.64 -8.26
CA LYS A 249 10.17 -21.92 -6.85
C LYS A 249 11.47 -21.25 -6.47
N LEU A 250 11.57 -20.91 -5.19
CA LEU A 250 12.78 -20.36 -4.58
C LEU A 250 13.32 -21.32 -3.52
N THR A 251 14.64 -21.41 -3.41
CA THR A 251 15.29 -21.98 -2.23
C THR A 251 15.50 -20.86 -1.23
N LEU A 252 14.90 -21.00 -0.05
CA LEU A 252 14.95 -19.99 1.01
C LEU A 252 15.76 -20.53 2.18
N LYS A 253 16.41 -19.63 2.90
CA LYS A 253 17.02 -19.92 4.20
C LYS A 253 15.95 -19.93 5.30
N ASP A 254 16.28 -20.51 6.46
CA ASP A 254 15.41 -20.50 7.63
C ASP A 254 15.00 -19.06 8.02
N GLY A 255 13.77 -18.91 8.46
CA GLY A 255 13.21 -17.60 8.84
C GLY A 255 12.74 -16.74 7.66
N MET A 256 12.68 -17.30 6.43
CA MET A 256 12.11 -16.62 5.28
C MET A 256 10.90 -17.35 4.72
N LYS A 257 9.95 -16.57 4.19
CA LYS A 257 8.79 -17.07 3.43
C LYS A 257 8.71 -16.33 2.10
N ALA A 258 8.33 -17.04 1.05
CA ALA A 258 8.05 -16.47 -0.25
C ALA A 258 6.61 -16.75 -0.64
N ILE A 259 5.92 -15.71 -1.11
CA ILE A 259 4.57 -15.83 -1.64
C ILE A 259 4.63 -15.44 -3.11
N ARG A 260 4.27 -16.37 -4.00
CA ARG A 260 4.25 -16.10 -5.43
C ARG A 260 3.11 -15.14 -5.75
N VAL A 261 3.39 -14.16 -6.60
CA VAL A 261 2.43 -13.12 -7.01
C VAL A 261 2.63 -12.73 -8.47
N SER A 262 1.55 -12.22 -9.05
CA SER A 262 1.53 -11.53 -10.34
C SER A 262 1.13 -10.06 -10.13
N PHE A 263 1.67 -9.20 -10.97
CA PHE A 263 1.46 -7.75 -10.89
C PHE A 263 0.77 -7.22 -12.13
#